data_e0b16ef9c9854554de5767eea125c468
#
_entry.id   e0b16ef9c9854554de5767eea125c468
#
_cell.length_a   1.000
_cell.length_b   1.000
_cell.length_c   1.000
_cell.angle_alpha   90.00
_cell.angle_beta   90.00
_cell.angle_gamma   90.00
#
_symmetry.space_group_name_H-M   'P 1'
#
loop_
_entity.id
_entity.type
_entity.pdbx_description
1 polymer ?
#
loop_
_entity_poly.entity_id
_entity_poly.type
_entity_poly.pdbx_seq_one_letter_code
_entity_poly.pdbx_strand_id
1 'polypeptide(L)'
;MKAIIGRKVGMSQIFNEKGHVIPVTVIEAGPCVVTQKKTSEKDGYEAVQLGYEDIREAKLSKPELGHLNKAGVSPKKYLREFDLDNASELELGAIIKADTFKSGDFVDVTGTSKGHGYTGVIKRWNASRGRMTHGGGPVHRHAGSMGSTTDPSRIFKGKIGPGQYGVETVTIQNLEVVKVDPELNMLVVRGAVPGPKGSLVTVKTTVKVHKIKQAGADISKNPQKASGRNPQKASARNM
;
A
#
# COMPACT_ATOMS: atom_id res chain seq x y z
N MET A 1 -13.91 7.94 -4.72
CA MET A 1 -12.63 7.66 -4.04
C MET A 1 -11.59 8.69 -4.48
N LYS A 2 -10.75 9.23 -3.59
CA LYS A 2 -9.61 10.07 -3.99
C LYS A 2 -8.42 9.19 -4.30
N ALA A 3 -7.65 9.51 -5.34
CA ALA A 3 -6.43 8.76 -5.68
C ALA A 3 -5.39 9.65 -6.34
N ILE A 4 -4.11 9.31 -6.18
CA ILE A 4 -2.98 9.98 -6.79
C ILE A 4 -1.83 9.00 -7.04
N ILE A 5 -1.02 9.28 -8.05
CA ILE A 5 0.22 8.55 -8.31
C ILE A 5 1.37 9.33 -7.69
N GLY A 6 2.31 8.62 -7.09
CA GLY A 6 3.49 9.25 -6.52
C GLY A 6 4.72 8.36 -6.57
N ARG A 7 5.81 8.90 -6.06
CA ARG A 7 7.12 8.24 -5.97
C ARG A 7 7.58 8.22 -4.52
N LYS A 8 8.02 7.07 -4.05
CA LYS A 8 8.58 6.93 -2.71
C LYS A 8 9.95 7.61 -2.63
N VAL A 9 10.05 8.70 -1.88
CA VAL A 9 11.32 9.40 -1.65
C VAL A 9 12.16 8.66 -0.62
N GLY A 10 11.57 8.30 0.52
CA GLY A 10 12.28 7.60 1.59
C GLY A 10 11.49 7.52 2.87
N MET A 11 12.15 7.06 3.92
CA MET A 11 11.59 7.05 5.27
C MET A 11 12.35 8.02 6.17
N SER A 12 11.61 8.64 7.09
CA SER A 12 12.12 9.53 8.12
C SER A 12 11.32 9.35 9.41
N GLN A 13 11.52 10.23 10.36
CA GLN A 13 10.74 10.29 11.58
C GLN A 13 10.33 11.72 11.88
N ILE A 14 9.19 11.88 12.51
CA ILE A 14 8.67 13.17 12.99
C ILE A 14 8.34 13.01 14.46
N PHE A 15 8.47 14.08 15.22
CA PHE A 15 8.05 14.12 16.61
C PHE A 15 6.66 14.76 16.70
N ASN A 16 5.78 14.18 17.49
CA ASN A 16 4.51 14.80 17.81
C ASN A 16 4.69 15.83 18.96
N GLU A 17 3.65 16.60 19.25
CA GLU A 17 3.65 17.59 20.34
C GLU A 17 3.99 17.00 21.71
N LYS A 18 3.75 15.71 21.93
CA LYS A 18 4.06 14.97 23.16
C LYS A 18 5.48 14.39 23.18
N GLY A 19 6.32 14.70 22.18
CA GLY A 19 7.68 14.19 22.04
C GLY A 19 7.79 12.73 21.57
N HIS A 20 6.69 12.07 21.17
CA HIS A 20 6.76 10.71 20.66
C HIS A 20 7.22 10.69 19.21
N VAL A 21 8.09 9.76 18.88
CA VAL A 21 8.58 9.52 17.51
C VAL A 21 7.50 8.83 16.67
N ILE A 22 7.20 9.42 15.52
CA ILE A 22 6.31 8.84 14.51
C ILE A 22 7.17 8.48 13.30
N PRO A 23 7.33 7.17 12.97
CA PRO A 23 8.01 6.77 11.74
C PRO A 23 7.13 7.12 10.54
N VAL A 24 7.72 7.77 9.53
CA VAL A 24 6.99 8.22 8.36
C VAL A 24 7.70 7.86 7.07
N THR A 25 6.91 7.70 6.01
CA THR A 25 7.41 7.62 4.64
C THR A 25 6.98 8.88 3.90
N VAL A 26 7.94 9.49 3.22
CA VAL A 26 7.71 10.63 2.34
C VAL A 26 7.46 10.14 0.93
N ILE A 27 6.35 10.58 0.34
CA ILE A 27 5.93 10.28 -1.01
C ILE A 27 5.82 11.61 -1.76
N GLU A 28 6.48 11.73 -2.89
CA GLU A 28 6.26 12.79 -3.87
C GLU A 28 5.00 12.44 -4.64
N ALA A 29 3.89 13.10 -4.35
CA ALA A 29 2.55 12.79 -4.84
C ALA A 29 2.09 13.82 -5.88
N GLY A 30 2.20 13.46 -7.14
CA GLY A 30 1.88 14.35 -8.25
C GLY A 30 3.01 15.31 -8.64
N PRO A 31 2.75 16.31 -9.50
CA PRO A 31 1.47 16.57 -10.16
C PRO A 31 1.07 15.46 -11.13
N CYS A 32 -0.20 15.01 -11.03
CA CYS A 32 -0.78 14.05 -11.97
C CYS A 32 -1.71 14.77 -12.93
N VAL A 33 -1.71 14.39 -14.21
CA VAL A 33 -2.55 14.99 -15.22
C VAL A 33 -3.58 13.99 -15.71
N VAL A 34 -4.83 14.44 -15.91
CA VAL A 34 -5.89 13.61 -16.48
C VAL A 34 -5.64 13.41 -17.96
N THR A 35 -5.38 12.17 -18.38
CA THR A 35 -5.08 11.83 -19.78
C THR A 35 -6.27 11.26 -20.52
N GLN A 36 -7.18 10.58 -19.83
CA GLN A 36 -8.39 10.01 -20.44
C GLN A 36 -9.50 9.89 -19.39
N LYS A 37 -10.73 10.07 -19.82
CA LYS A 37 -11.94 9.73 -19.08
C LYS A 37 -12.61 8.54 -19.76
N LYS A 38 -12.93 7.52 -18.99
CA LYS A 38 -13.70 6.37 -19.44
C LYS A 38 -15.14 6.51 -18.98
N THR A 39 -16.07 6.20 -19.87
CA THR A 39 -17.50 6.33 -19.63
C THR A 39 -18.20 5.00 -19.85
N SER A 40 -19.27 4.75 -19.11
CA SER A 40 -20.06 3.51 -19.20
C SER A 40 -20.58 3.23 -20.61
N GLU A 41 -20.86 4.28 -21.40
CA GLU A 41 -21.39 4.14 -22.76
C GLU A 41 -20.36 3.59 -23.76
N LYS A 42 -19.09 4.02 -23.65
CA LYS A 42 -18.02 3.67 -24.60
C LYS A 42 -17.14 2.54 -24.13
N ASP A 43 -16.78 2.56 -22.84
CA ASP A 43 -15.80 1.66 -22.26
C ASP A 43 -16.44 0.57 -21.37
N GLY A 44 -17.74 0.70 -21.03
CA GLY A 44 -18.47 -0.23 -20.15
C GLY A 44 -18.23 -0.01 -18.65
N TYR A 45 -17.40 0.95 -18.26
CA TYR A 45 -17.12 1.34 -16.87
C TYR A 45 -16.66 2.79 -16.79
N GLU A 46 -16.76 3.36 -15.60
CA GLU A 46 -16.32 4.73 -15.31
C GLU A 46 -14.97 4.73 -14.63
N ALA A 47 -14.01 5.47 -15.21
CA ALA A 47 -12.69 5.65 -14.63
C ALA A 47 -12.00 6.90 -15.20
N VAL A 48 -11.01 7.41 -14.47
CA VAL A 48 -10.13 8.48 -14.91
C VAL A 48 -8.71 7.95 -15.00
N GLN A 49 -8.08 8.11 -16.14
CA GLN A 49 -6.68 7.77 -16.33
C GLN A 49 -5.81 8.97 -15.97
N LEU A 50 -4.88 8.76 -15.05
CA LEU A 50 -3.90 9.75 -14.60
C LEU A 50 -2.52 9.46 -15.18
N GLY A 51 -1.87 10.50 -15.68
CA GLY A 51 -0.48 10.47 -16.13
C GLY A 51 0.46 11.10 -15.10
N TYR A 52 1.60 10.47 -14.86
CA TYR A 52 2.61 10.92 -13.89
C TYR A 52 4.02 10.83 -14.47
N GLU A 53 4.90 11.75 -14.06
CA GLU A 53 6.31 11.90 -14.46
C GLU A 53 6.50 12.15 -15.97
N ASP A 54 7.06 13.32 -16.31
CA ASP A 54 7.33 13.68 -17.68
C ASP A 54 8.49 12.84 -18.26
N ILE A 55 8.36 12.50 -19.54
CA ILE A 55 9.37 11.72 -20.25
C ILE A 55 9.63 12.34 -21.64
N ARG A 56 10.83 12.15 -22.17
CA ARG A 56 11.16 12.58 -23.54
C ARG A 56 10.35 11.79 -24.56
N GLU A 57 9.82 12.44 -25.57
CA GLU A 57 9.04 11.82 -26.65
C GLU A 57 9.74 10.62 -27.30
N ALA A 58 11.05 10.72 -27.50
CA ALA A 58 11.87 9.64 -28.08
C ALA A 58 11.85 8.30 -27.29
N LYS A 59 11.36 8.31 -26.03
CA LYS A 59 11.23 7.11 -25.19
C LYS A 59 9.84 6.48 -25.24
N LEU A 60 8.90 7.10 -25.91
CA LEU A 60 7.53 6.60 -26.07
C LEU A 60 7.34 6.06 -27.49
N SER A 61 6.48 5.08 -27.63
CA SER A 61 6.05 4.59 -28.92
C SER A 61 5.09 5.58 -29.60
N LYS A 62 4.99 5.52 -30.95
CA LYS A 62 4.08 6.40 -31.72
C LYS A 62 2.62 6.30 -31.25
N PRO A 63 2.06 5.09 -30.96
CA PRO A 63 0.70 4.97 -30.43
C PRO A 63 0.50 5.64 -29.06
N GLU A 64 1.48 5.53 -28.16
CA GLU A 64 1.43 6.17 -26.84
C GLU A 64 1.47 7.69 -26.94
N LEU A 65 2.32 8.22 -27.84
CA LEU A 65 2.34 9.67 -28.15
C LEU A 65 1.01 10.12 -28.72
N GLY A 66 0.42 9.36 -29.66
CA GLY A 66 -0.89 9.67 -30.23
C GLY A 66 -1.99 9.71 -29.17
N HIS A 67 -1.94 8.80 -28.19
CA HIS A 67 -2.87 8.77 -27.06
C HIS A 67 -2.77 10.05 -26.19
N LEU A 68 -1.56 10.46 -25.82
CA LEU A 68 -1.31 11.63 -24.99
C LEU A 68 -1.59 12.94 -25.75
N ASN A 69 -1.23 13.01 -27.03
CA ASN A 69 -1.51 14.15 -27.90
C ASN A 69 -3.02 14.39 -28.09
N LYS A 70 -3.84 13.32 -28.13
CA LYS A 70 -5.30 13.42 -28.16
C LYS A 70 -5.86 14.13 -26.94
N ALA A 71 -5.22 13.97 -25.80
CA ALA A 71 -5.58 14.64 -24.55
C ALA A 71 -4.95 16.02 -24.40
N GLY A 72 -4.06 16.44 -25.32
CA GLY A 72 -3.33 17.72 -25.25
C GLY A 72 -2.32 17.78 -24.10
N VAL A 73 -1.82 16.63 -23.65
CA VAL A 73 -0.96 16.50 -22.46
C VAL A 73 0.47 16.17 -22.87
N SER A 74 1.46 16.73 -22.15
CA SER A 74 2.87 16.37 -22.30
C SER A 74 3.10 14.87 -22.13
N PRO A 75 4.15 14.30 -22.77
CA PRO A 75 4.47 12.89 -22.67
C PRO A 75 4.67 12.44 -21.21
N LYS A 76 3.87 11.47 -20.76
CA LYS A 76 3.91 10.92 -19.38
C LYS A 76 4.44 9.50 -19.38
N LYS A 77 5.24 9.18 -18.37
CA LYS A 77 5.89 7.89 -18.22
C LYS A 77 4.97 6.81 -17.65
N TYR A 78 4.12 7.17 -16.71
CA TYR A 78 3.23 6.25 -16.03
C TYR A 78 1.79 6.65 -16.23
N LEU A 79 0.98 5.71 -16.69
CA LEU A 79 -0.45 5.85 -16.84
C LEU A 79 -1.13 4.83 -15.92
N ARG A 80 -2.11 5.27 -15.11
CA ARG A 80 -2.91 4.40 -14.23
C ARG A 80 -4.34 4.90 -14.18
N GLU A 81 -5.27 3.97 -14.11
CA GLU A 81 -6.69 4.24 -14.01
C GLU A 81 -7.18 4.16 -12.57
N PHE A 82 -8.09 5.07 -12.25
CA PHE A 82 -8.70 5.17 -10.93
C PHE A 82 -10.18 5.45 -11.07
N ASP A 83 -10.95 4.81 -10.21
CA ASP A 83 -12.34 5.16 -9.96
C ASP A 83 -12.37 6.32 -8.95
N LEU A 84 -12.66 7.53 -9.43
CA LEU A 84 -12.70 8.77 -8.64
C LEU A 84 -14.15 9.22 -8.46
N ASP A 85 -14.51 9.66 -7.23
CA ASP A 85 -15.89 10.14 -6.95
C ASP A 85 -16.25 11.37 -7.79
N ASN A 86 -15.26 12.21 -8.11
CA ASN A 86 -15.43 13.41 -8.92
C ASN A 86 -15.02 13.23 -10.40
N ALA A 87 -15.09 12.00 -10.91
CA ALA A 87 -14.71 11.69 -12.31
C ALA A 87 -15.46 12.53 -13.35
N SER A 88 -16.72 12.87 -13.10
CA SER A 88 -17.57 13.70 -13.97
C SER A 88 -17.10 15.15 -14.06
N GLU A 89 -16.60 15.71 -12.95
CA GLU A 89 -16.21 17.13 -12.83
C GLU A 89 -14.83 17.40 -13.41
N LEU A 90 -13.95 16.39 -13.45
CA LEU A 90 -12.58 16.54 -13.94
C LEU A 90 -12.57 16.69 -15.45
N GLU A 91 -11.84 17.65 -15.98
CA GLU A 91 -11.60 17.84 -17.41
C GLU A 91 -10.32 17.13 -17.85
N LEU A 92 -10.21 16.87 -19.18
CA LEU A 92 -8.97 16.38 -19.76
C LEU A 92 -7.87 17.44 -19.60
N GLY A 93 -6.68 17.03 -19.19
CA GLY A 93 -5.58 17.93 -18.89
C GLY A 93 -5.62 18.55 -17.49
N ALA A 94 -6.66 18.33 -16.69
CA ALA A 94 -6.71 18.80 -15.31
C ALA A 94 -5.56 18.23 -14.47
N ILE A 95 -5.00 19.07 -13.59
CA ILE A 95 -3.85 18.70 -12.75
C ILE A 95 -4.35 18.36 -11.34
N ILE A 96 -4.01 17.17 -10.87
CA ILE A 96 -4.28 16.71 -9.51
C ILE A 96 -2.96 16.76 -8.73
N LYS A 97 -2.97 17.48 -7.59
CA LYS A 97 -1.82 17.65 -6.70
C LYS A 97 -2.05 16.97 -5.35
N ALA A 98 -1.04 17.02 -4.50
CA ALA A 98 -1.08 16.45 -3.16
C ALA A 98 -2.17 17.06 -2.25
N ASP A 99 -2.66 18.27 -2.54
CA ASP A 99 -3.73 18.98 -1.84
C ASP A 99 -5.09 18.26 -1.82
N THR A 100 -5.25 17.27 -2.72
CA THR A 100 -6.42 16.36 -2.71
C THR A 100 -6.59 15.65 -1.37
N PHE A 101 -5.49 15.38 -0.65
CA PHE A 101 -5.47 14.76 0.66
C PHE A 101 -5.24 15.79 1.76
N LYS A 102 -5.79 15.51 2.94
CA LYS A 102 -5.62 16.34 4.14
C LYS A 102 -4.90 15.59 5.23
N SER A 103 -4.23 16.31 6.12
CA SER A 103 -3.66 15.74 7.34
C SER A 103 -4.77 15.09 8.18
N GLY A 104 -4.53 13.86 8.65
CA GLY A 104 -5.52 13.04 9.36
C GLY A 104 -6.35 12.11 8.47
N ASP A 105 -6.27 12.24 7.14
CA ASP A 105 -6.90 11.28 6.23
C ASP A 105 -6.23 9.91 6.34
N PHE A 106 -6.99 8.85 6.06
CA PHE A 106 -6.47 7.49 5.97
C PHE A 106 -6.42 7.02 4.53
N VAL A 107 -5.29 6.44 4.16
CA VAL A 107 -5.00 6.04 2.78
C VAL A 107 -4.50 4.61 2.68
N ASP A 108 -4.78 4.00 1.54
CA ASP A 108 -4.23 2.72 1.11
C ASP A 108 -3.14 2.98 0.07
N VAL A 109 -1.94 2.46 0.33
CA VAL A 109 -0.79 2.67 -0.56
C VAL A 109 -0.41 1.36 -1.22
N THR A 110 -0.48 1.33 -2.55
CA THR A 110 -0.12 0.18 -3.38
C THR A 110 1.21 0.45 -4.08
N GLY A 111 2.10 -0.51 -4.05
CA GLY A 111 3.39 -0.44 -4.74
C GLY A 111 3.98 -1.82 -4.98
N THR A 112 5.06 -1.87 -5.75
CA THR A 112 5.79 -3.12 -5.98
C THR A 112 6.80 -3.35 -4.87
N SER A 113 6.73 -4.51 -4.23
CA SER A 113 7.63 -4.89 -3.14
C SER A 113 9.08 -5.05 -3.62
N LYS A 114 10.03 -4.98 -2.70
CA LYS A 114 11.45 -5.24 -3.01
C LYS A 114 11.64 -6.69 -3.46
N GLY A 115 12.40 -6.90 -4.54
CA GLY A 115 12.76 -8.22 -5.01
C GLY A 115 13.82 -8.88 -4.14
N HIS A 116 13.68 -10.17 -3.90
CA HIS A 116 14.63 -11.01 -3.15
C HIS A 116 15.14 -12.19 -3.99
N GLY A 117 14.70 -12.31 -5.24
CA GLY A 117 15.03 -13.39 -6.13
C GLY A 117 14.46 -14.75 -5.66
N TYR A 118 15.08 -15.84 -6.06
CA TYR A 118 14.69 -17.18 -5.64
C TYR A 118 15.12 -17.41 -4.18
N THR A 119 14.17 -17.63 -3.29
CA THR A 119 14.41 -17.78 -1.85
C THR A 119 13.86 -19.10 -1.32
N GLY A 120 14.52 -19.64 -0.29
CA GLY A 120 14.08 -20.82 0.42
C GLY A 120 12.85 -20.56 1.28
N VAL A 121 12.19 -21.64 1.71
CA VAL A 121 10.94 -21.62 2.48
C VAL A 121 11.01 -20.83 3.78
N ILE A 122 12.15 -20.83 4.46
CA ILE A 122 12.32 -20.13 5.73
C ILE A 122 12.21 -18.62 5.53
N LYS A 123 12.89 -18.06 4.53
CA LYS A 123 12.82 -16.61 4.25
C LYS A 123 11.50 -16.21 3.60
N ARG A 124 11.00 -17.04 2.68
CA ARG A 124 9.79 -16.71 1.91
C ARG A 124 8.52 -16.82 2.73
N TRP A 125 8.42 -17.84 3.60
CA TRP A 125 7.19 -18.19 4.32
C TRP A 125 7.33 -18.17 5.84
N ASN A 126 8.47 -17.72 6.36
CA ASN A 126 8.80 -17.75 7.80
C ASN A 126 8.66 -19.16 8.42
N ALA A 127 8.93 -20.22 7.63
CA ALA A 127 8.89 -21.58 8.10
C ALA A 127 9.99 -21.83 9.14
N SER A 128 9.73 -22.72 10.09
CA SER A 128 10.72 -23.12 11.09
C SER A 128 11.89 -23.86 10.44
N ARG A 129 13.09 -23.61 10.94
CA ARG A 129 14.27 -24.41 10.57
C ARG A 129 14.24 -25.78 11.23
N GLY A 130 14.91 -26.76 10.63
CA GLY A 130 15.15 -28.06 11.27
C GLY A 130 15.96 -27.93 12.57
N ARG A 131 15.80 -28.90 13.45
CA ARG A 131 16.55 -28.96 14.72
C ARG A 131 18.05 -29.18 14.44
N MET A 132 18.91 -28.56 15.26
CA MET A 132 20.35 -28.66 15.16
C MET A 132 20.91 -29.56 16.30
N THR A 133 20.26 -30.68 16.54
CA THR A 133 20.61 -31.62 17.59
C THR A 133 21.21 -32.91 17.01
N HIS A 134 21.81 -33.74 17.87
CA HIS A 134 22.32 -35.05 17.50
C HIS A 134 21.23 -35.89 16.82
N GLY A 135 21.58 -36.60 15.72
CA GLY A 135 20.62 -37.40 14.92
C GLY A 135 19.79 -36.59 13.90
N GLY A 136 19.88 -35.26 13.90
CA GLY A 136 19.13 -34.42 12.95
C GLY A 136 19.70 -34.34 11.54
N GLY A 137 20.98 -34.67 11.34
CA GLY A 137 21.68 -34.56 10.07
C GLY A 137 21.77 -33.12 9.52
N PRO A 138 22.30 -32.91 8.30
CA PRO A 138 22.56 -31.59 7.70
C PRO A 138 21.30 -30.98 7.02
N VAL A 139 20.09 -31.24 7.53
CA VAL A 139 18.80 -30.82 6.92
C VAL A 139 18.19 -29.58 7.58
N HIS A 140 19.01 -28.60 7.96
CA HIS A 140 18.58 -27.48 8.78
C HIS A 140 17.67 -26.46 8.08
N ARG A 141 17.83 -26.25 6.78
CA ARG A 141 17.10 -25.23 6.01
C ARG A 141 16.29 -25.78 4.83
N HIS A 142 15.98 -27.06 4.88
CA HIS A 142 15.23 -27.77 3.84
C HIS A 142 13.72 -27.58 3.99
N ALA A 143 12.98 -27.83 2.90
CA ALA A 143 11.53 -27.67 2.88
C ALA A 143 10.78 -28.76 3.66
N GLY A 144 11.46 -29.82 4.09
CA GLY A 144 10.86 -30.97 4.76
C GLY A 144 10.10 -31.90 3.82
N SER A 145 9.21 -32.72 4.38
CA SER A 145 8.40 -33.65 3.60
C SER A 145 7.56 -32.97 2.55
N MET A 146 7.50 -33.55 1.36
CA MET A 146 6.67 -33.07 0.25
C MET A 146 5.26 -33.69 0.25
N GLY A 147 5.00 -34.67 1.09
CA GLY A 147 3.70 -35.34 1.24
C GLY A 147 3.85 -36.84 1.41
N SER A 148 2.74 -37.56 1.24
CA SER A 148 2.68 -39.02 1.25
C SER A 148 3.07 -39.61 -0.10
N THR A 149 3.38 -40.90 -0.17
CA THR A 149 3.84 -41.56 -1.39
C THR A 149 2.69 -41.98 -2.33
N THR A 150 2.04 -43.10 -2.04
CA THR A 150 1.11 -43.79 -2.95
C THR A 150 -0.24 -43.05 -3.04
N ASP A 151 -0.75 -42.54 -1.97
CA ASP A 151 -2.01 -41.76 -1.92
C ASP A 151 -1.75 -40.39 -1.30
N PRO A 152 -1.86 -39.31 -2.08
CA PRO A 152 -2.47 -39.08 -3.41
C PRO A 152 -1.49 -39.23 -4.62
N SER A 153 -0.30 -39.80 -4.51
CA SER A 153 0.72 -39.90 -5.54
C SER A 153 1.15 -38.60 -6.21
N ARG A 154 0.92 -37.50 -5.55
CA ARG A 154 1.24 -36.12 -6.04
C ARG A 154 1.50 -35.17 -4.87
N ILE A 155 2.14 -34.04 -5.18
CA ILE A 155 2.23 -32.90 -4.27
C ILE A 155 0.96 -32.07 -4.43
N PHE A 156 0.32 -31.73 -3.32
CA PHE A 156 -0.88 -30.89 -3.35
C PHE A 156 -0.58 -29.48 -3.88
N LYS A 157 -1.56 -28.90 -4.58
CA LYS A 157 -1.52 -27.49 -4.98
C LYS A 157 -1.45 -26.62 -3.74
N GLY A 158 -0.72 -25.48 -3.84
CA GLY A 158 -0.55 -24.57 -2.71
C GLY A 158 0.47 -25.02 -1.66
N LYS A 159 1.21 -26.13 -1.87
CA LYS A 159 2.30 -26.54 -0.98
C LYS A 159 3.33 -25.41 -0.85
N ILE A 160 3.63 -25.05 0.38
CA ILE A 160 4.67 -24.07 0.72
C ILE A 160 6.01 -24.58 0.26
N GLY A 161 6.67 -23.81 -0.63
CA GLY A 161 7.96 -24.19 -1.23
C GLY A 161 8.85 -22.98 -1.53
N PRO A 162 10.11 -23.22 -1.91
CA PRO A 162 11.02 -22.18 -2.38
C PRO A 162 10.51 -21.59 -3.71
N GLY A 163 10.93 -20.39 -4.05
CA GLY A 163 10.57 -19.74 -5.29
C GLY A 163 10.88 -18.25 -5.29
N GLN A 164 10.46 -17.55 -6.33
CA GLN A 164 10.60 -16.10 -6.45
C GLN A 164 9.89 -15.42 -5.27
N TYR A 165 10.58 -14.48 -4.62
CA TYR A 165 10.06 -13.69 -3.52
C TYR A 165 10.24 -12.20 -3.79
N GLY A 166 9.18 -11.45 -3.56
CA GLY A 166 9.11 -10.03 -3.86
C GLY A 166 8.85 -9.74 -5.34
N VAL A 167 8.92 -8.45 -5.72
CA VAL A 167 8.46 -7.90 -7.01
C VAL A 167 6.96 -8.15 -7.23
N GLU A 168 6.23 -8.21 -6.14
CA GLU A 168 4.78 -8.40 -6.13
C GLU A 168 4.09 -7.07 -5.84
N THR A 169 2.92 -6.87 -6.41
CA THR A 169 2.06 -5.73 -6.07
C THR A 169 1.49 -5.94 -4.68
N VAL A 170 1.83 -5.05 -3.75
CA VAL A 170 1.39 -5.12 -2.35
C VAL A 170 0.68 -3.83 -2.00
N THR A 171 -0.47 -3.93 -1.33
CA THR A 171 -1.21 -2.80 -0.78
C THR A 171 -1.12 -2.80 0.73
N ILE A 172 -0.61 -1.72 1.30
CA ILE A 172 -0.67 -1.48 2.74
C ILE A 172 -1.84 -0.54 2.99
N GLN A 173 -2.81 -1.04 3.74
CA GLN A 173 -4.05 -0.35 4.01
C GLN A 173 -3.97 0.48 5.30
N ASN A 174 -4.79 1.53 5.32
CA ASN A 174 -5.07 2.27 6.54
C ASN A 174 -3.86 3.02 7.12
N LEU A 175 -3.07 3.65 6.27
CA LEU A 175 -2.00 4.53 6.68
C LEU A 175 -2.53 5.93 6.93
N GLU A 176 -2.18 6.53 8.05
CA GLU A 176 -2.53 7.90 8.42
C GLU A 176 -1.65 8.91 7.66
N VAL A 177 -2.26 9.92 7.07
CA VAL A 177 -1.55 11.07 6.48
C VAL A 177 -1.19 12.03 7.61
N VAL A 178 0.08 12.16 7.91
CA VAL A 178 0.58 13.02 9.01
C VAL A 178 0.70 14.46 8.56
N LYS A 179 1.26 14.69 7.38
CA LYS A 179 1.47 16.03 6.81
C LYS A 179 1.32 16.00 5.30
N VAL A 180 0.78 17.08 4.75
CA VAL A 180 0.73 17.35 3.32
C VAL A 180 1.44 18.67 3.06
N ASP A 181 2.32 18.68 2.07
CA ASP A 181 3.02 19.88 1.62
C ASP A 181 2.68 20.11 0.13
N PRO A 182 1.75 21.02 -0.16
CA PRO A 182 1.31 21.27 -1.54
C PRO A 182 2.37 21.94 -2.42
N GLU A 183 3.28 22.72 -1.84
CA GLU A 183 4.32 23.44 -2.61
C GLU A 183 5.33 22.46 -3.19
N LEU A 184 5.74 21.49 -2.39
CA LEU A 184 6.68 20.43 -2.78
C LEU A 184 5.99 19.18 -3.31
N ASN A 185 4.66 19.17 -3.42
CA ASN A 185 3.84 18.00 -3.78
C ASN A 185 4.19 16.77 -2.93
N MET A 186 4.45 16.97 -1.65
CA MET A 186 4.82 15.89 -0.74
C MET A 186 3.67 15.44 0.15
N LEU A 187 3.51 14.12 0.24
CA LEU A 187 2.58 13.45 1.13
C LEU A 187 3.39 12.63 2.14
N VAL A 188 3.21 12.91 3.41
CA VAL A 188 3.90 12.23 4.50
C VAL A 188 2.93 11.27 5.19
N VAL A 189 3.15 9.96 5.04
CA VAL A 189 2.31 8.91 5.60
C VAL A 189 3.00 8.20 6.75
N ARG A 190 2.24 7.86 7.78
CA ARG A 190 2.72 7.14 8.95
C ARG A 190 2.98 5.68 8.61
N GLY A 191 4.22 5.22 8.84
CA GLY A 191 4.60 3.82 8.67
C GLY A 191 5.35 3.55 7.38
N ALA A 192 5.43 2.27 7.02
CA ALA A 192 6.19 1.79 5.87
C ALA A 192 5.31 1.71 4.61
N VAL A 193 5.91 1.97 3.46
CA VAL A 193 5.31 1.88 2.12
C VAL A 193 6.07 0.85 1.30
N PRO A 194 5.41 0.03 0.45
CA PRO A 194 6.06 -0.97 -0.37
C PRO A 194 7.14 -0.39 -1.30
N GLY A 195 8.13 -1.19 -1.61
CA GLY A 195 9.14 -0.90 -2.61
C GLY A 195 10.41 -0.19 -2.10
N PRO A 196 11.43 -0.09 -2.95
CA PRO A 196 12.66 0.68 -2.70
C PRO A 196 12.41 2.18 -2.77
N LYS A 197 13.44 2.98 -2.45
CA LYS A 197 13.45 4.42 -2.76
C LYS A 197 13.32 4.61 -4.27
N GLY A 198 12.55 5.60 -4.71
CA GLY A 198 12.31 5.89 -6.11
C GLY A 198 11.24 4.99 -6.78
N SER A 199 10.61 4.05 -6.07
CA SER A 199 9.55 3.22 -6.62
C SER A 199 8.25 4.00 -6.81
N LEU A 200 7.52 3.64 -7.88
CA LEU A 200 6.18 4.12 -8.11
C LEU A 200 5.22 3.56 -7.06
N VAL A 201 4.36 4.42 -6.54
CA VAL A 201 3.29 4.05 -5.63
C VAL A 201 1.99 4.72 -6.05
N THR A 202 0.89 4.06 -5.78
CA THR A 202 -0.45 4.64 -5.94
C THR A 202 -1.07 4.81 -4.55
N VAL A 203 -1.58 5.98 -4.28
CA VAL A 203 -2.22 6.34 -3.02
C VAL A 203 -3.70 6.50 -3.28
N LYS A 204 -4.54 5.83 -2.51
CA LYS A 204 -5.99 5.89 -2.59
C LYS A 204 -6.58 6.12 -1.21
N THR A 205 -7.76 6.73 -1.13
CA THR A 205 -8.51 6.77 0.13
C THR A 205 -8.75 5.34 0.62
N THR A 206 -8.61 5.09 1.92
CA THR A 206 -8.79 3.74 2.48
C THR A 206 -10.19 3.20 2.24
N VAL A 207 -10.28 1.90 1.97
CA VAL A 207 -11.54 1.16 1.89
C VAL A 207 -12.12 0.87 3.27
N LYS A 208 -11.26 0.90 4.32
CA LYS A 208 -11.69 0.63 5.69
C LYS A 208 -12.46 1.81 6.26
N VAL A 209 -13.65 1.51 6.80
CA VAL A 209 -14.48 2.50 7.47
C VAL A 209 -13.87 2.83 8.84
N HIS A 210 -13.46 4.08 9.04
CA HIS A 210 -13.07 4.59 10.34
C HIS A 210 -14.32 5.07 11.07
N LYS A 211 -14.68 4.40 12.15
CA LYS A 211 -15.60 4.97 13.12
C LYS A 211 -14.87 6.09 13.83
N ILE A 212 -15.22 7.34 13.55
CA ILE A 212 -14.77 8.47 14.34
C ILE A 212 -15.24 8.20 15.77
N LYS A 213 -14.32 7.93 16.67
CA LYS A 213 -14.64 7.91 18.10
C LYS A 213 -15.03 9.32 18.48
N GLN A 214 -16.33 9.56 18.56
CA GLN A 214 -16.80 10.78 19.20
C GLN A 214 -16.27 10.74 20.64
N ALA A 215 -15.44 11.72 20.99
CA ALA A 215 -14.96 11.86 22.35
C ALA A 215 -16.19 11.95 23.27
N GLY A 216 -16.46 10.90 24.04
CA GLY A 216 -17.60 10.79 24.93
C GLY A 216 -18.67 9.73 24.58
N ALA A 217 -18.59 9.05 23.41
CA ALA A 217 -19.67 8.14 22.97
C ALA A 217 -19.45 6.64 23.31
N ASP A 218 -18.35 6.26 23.92
CA ASP A 218 -18.04 4.85 24.25
C ASP A 218 -18.21 4.53 25.74
N ILE A 219 -19.32 4.91 26.33
CA ILE A 219 -19.75 4.24 27.57
C ILE A 219 -20.40 2.92 27.11
N SER A 220 -19.63 1.84 27.19
CA SER A 220 -20.14 0.50 26.93
C SER A 220 -21.40 0.26 27.75
N LYS A 221 -22.49 -0.12 27.11
CA LYS A 221 -23.73 -0.53 27.79
C LYS A 221 -23.56 -1.76 28.69
N ASN A 222 -22.41 -2.44 28.56
CA ASN A 222 -22.04 -3.56 29.45
C ASN A 222 -21.30 -3.00 30.69
N PRO A 223 -21.87 -3.10 31.91
CA PRO A 223 -21.27 -2.58 33.14
C PRO A 223 -19.85 -3.08 33.42
N GLN A 224 -19.53 -4.31 33.03
CA GLN A 224 -18.18 -4.90 33.19
C GLN A 224 -17.14 -4.28 32.25
N LYS A 225 -17.55 -3.85 31.06
CA LYS A 225 -16.68 -3.12 30.11
C LYS A 225 -16.61 -1.63 30.40
N ALA A 226 -17.68 -1.04 30.92
CA ALA A 226 -17.75 0.37 31.28
C ALA A 226 -16.85 0.72 32.49
N SER A 227 -16.74 -0.16 33.46
CA SER A 227 -15.90 0.06 34.64
C SER A 227 -14.40 0.00 34.36
N GLY A 228 -13.95 -0.53 33.19
CA GLY A 228 -12.55 -0.67 32.85
C GLY A 228 -11.73 -1.54 33.84
N ARG A 229 -12.39 -2.07 34.86
CA ARG A 229 -11.78 -2.89 35.93
C ARG A 229 -12.45 -4.27 36.00
N ASN A 230 -11.67 -5.28 35.70
CA ASN A 230 -12.06 -6.64 36.11
C ASN A 230 -11.87 -6.71 37.64
N PRO A 231 -12.93 -6.93 38.44
CA PRO A 231 -12.83 -6.96 39.92
C PRO A 231 -11.80 -7.97 40.45
N GLN A 232 -11.59 -9.07 39.71
CA GLN A 232 -10.61 -10.09 40.04
C GLN A 232 -9.15 -9.66 39.83
N LYS A 233 -8.88 -8.70 38.96
CA LYS A 233 -7.51 -8.14 38.78
C LYS A 233 -7.21 -6.97 39.70
N ALA A 234 -8.20 -6.37 40.33
CA ALA A 234 -8.01 -5.27 41.28
C ALA A 234 -7.53 -5.78 42.66
N SER A 235 -7.96 -6.97 43.08
CA SER A 235 -7.54 -7.58 44.33
C SER A 235 -6.10 -8.13 44.29
N ALA A 236 -5.58 -8.51 43.13
CA ALA A 236 -4.22 -9.04 42.98
C ALA A 236 -3.10 -7.97 42.93
N ARG A 237 -3.45 -6.65 42.90
CA ARG A 237 -2.48 -5.55 42.90
C ARG A 237 -2.28 -4.88 44.27
N ASN A 238 -3.05 -5.30 45.28
CA ASN A 238 -2.99 -4.75 46.63
C ASN A 238 -2.50 -5.81 47.67
N MET A 239 -1.80 -6.85 47.20
CA MET A 239 -0.99 -7.76 48.06
C MET A 239 0.48 -7.58 47.75
#